data_fa11827e5b3108f1c958a444d23e6e08
#
_entry.id   fa11827e5b3108f1c958a444d23e6e08
#
_cell.length_a   1.000
_cell.length_b   1.000
_cell.length_c   1.000
_cell.angle_alpha   90.00
_cell.angle_beta   90.00
_cell.angle_gamma   90.00
#
_symmetry.space_group_name_H-M   'P 1'
#
loop_
_entity.id
_entity.type
_entity.pdbx_description
1 polymer ?
#
loop_
_entity_poly.entity_id
_entity_poly.type
_entity_poly.pdbx_seq_one_letter_code
_entity_poly.pdbx_strand_id
1 'polypeptide(L)'
;MKKKVKLRYDRIAIFAVFCFLVVFLFIKSITFLFSKINPKTEKYFLASISNKVNLYDKNKNKIKEENRGQEVFLYVDTIKDEYSKVKYQGKNYYVKNEELSKEYSDVVLIKDLYVRTATVLLDGISVLNYIPKGSKLEVLGFDEIDNNGNVFNYKVKYNNQVGYVNKEYLVGSKEESLINYDQNGNYLIHKARTSSYGGNAGDLDFYPRQKGNFQNNKMPDKVRALYLNGEAIYEAKDYIEIAKDSQINAFVINIKDDVLSYKSGVAKEISLRSYNNALGSIEKYKQNIELLKNNGYYLIGRISVFKDYAYALDNPNNAITDKNGDLYKHNGSYWPSAYNTNVWEYNLKLALEAIELFGFNEIQFDYVRFPDGTNSLEKDGVIDMKNNYNISKIQAIQTFLMYATDILHQKEVYVSADVFGESAHTYVNSYGQYWGAISNVVDVISAMPYPDHFNINQYGIEEPVWTNPYKLLYTWSKDFAMKRQSEIPTPAIMRTWIQAYNTTKTPAVEYNAEKIKEQIKGLEDGGAVGGYMTWNSVSSKSKYREIANSM
;
A
#
# COMPACT_ATOMS: atom_id res chain seq x y z
N MET A 1 80.22 -37.44 -12.52
CA MET A 1 79.39 -36.24 -12.77
C MET A 1 77.95 -36.55 -12.40
N LYS A 2 77.46 -36.05 -11.27
CA LYS A 2 76.03 -36.18 -10.88
C LYS A 2 75.24 -35.06 -11.57
N LYS A 3 74.35 -35.41 -12.51
CA LYS A 3 73.39 -34.43 -13.09
C LYS A 3 72.44 -33.92 -12.03
N LYS A 4 72.51 -32.64 -11.69
CA LYS A 4 71.50 -31.96 -10.86
C LYS A 4 70.19 -31.86 -11.65
N VAL A 5 69.16 -32.55 -11.23
CA VAL A 5 67.81 -32.41 -11.77
C VAL A 5 67.26 -31.07 -11.25
N LYS A 6 67.04 -30.12 -12.14
CA LYS A 6 66.42 -28.83 -11.82
C LYS A 6 64.90 -29.05 -11.73
N LEU A 7 64.34 -29.01 -10.50
CA LEU A 7 62.89 -29.10 -10.28
C LEU A 7 62.25 -27.86 -10.94
N ARG A 8 61.29 -28.08 -11.81
CA ARG A 8 60.52 -27.02 -12.48
C ARG A 8 59.25 -26.72 -11.64
N TYR A 9 59.36 -25.76 -10.76
CA TYR A 9 58.30 -25.34 -9.82
C TYR A 9 57.04 -24.84 -10.56
N ASP A 10 57.19 -24.25 -11.78
CA ASP A 10 56.12 -23.85 -12.67
C ASP A 10 55.20 -25.02 -13.04
N ARG A 11 55.77 -26.17 -13.39
CA ARG A 11 55.00 -27.38 -13.72
C ARG A 11 54.36 -28.03 -12.52
N ILE A 12 54.98 -27.95 -11.35
CA ILE A 12 54.42 -28.46 -10.08
C ILE A 12 53.22 -27.61 -9.69
N ALA A 13 53.32 -26.27 -9.81
CA ALA A 13 52.22 -25.37 -9.52
C ALA A 13 50.99 -25.60 -10.46
N ILE A 14 51.24 -25.77 -11.76
CA ILE A 14 50.20 -26.06 -12.76
C ILE A 14 49.54 -27.42 -12.43
N PHE A 15 50.33 -28.44 -12.10
CA PHE A 15 49.77 -29.74 -11.73
C PHE A 15 48.97 -29.71 -10.42
N ALA A 16 49.41 -28.93 -9.42
CA ALA A 16 48.66 -28.72 -8.17
C ALA A 16 47.32 -28.01 -8.43
N VAL A 17 47.29 -26.98 -9.27
CA VAL A 17 46.05 -26.30 -9.68
C VAL A 17 45.11 -27.23 -10.43
N PHE A 18 45.65 -28.06 -11.34
CA PHE A 18 44.87 -29.06 -12.06
C PHE A 18 44.29 -30.11 -11.13
N CYS A 19 45.05 -30.64 -10.21
CA CYS A 19 44.54 -31.57 -9.20
C CYS A 19 43.47 -30.93 -8.32
N PHE A 20 43.65 -29.68 -7.90
CA PHE A 20 42.64 -28.94 -7.13
C PHE A 20 41.32 -28.75 -7.91
N LEU A 21 41.41 -28.40 -9.21
CA LEU A 21 40.24 -28.30 -10.09
C LEU A 21 39.51 -29.64 -10.26
N VAL A 22 40.27 -30.73 -10.45
CA VAL A 22 39.68 -32.08 -10.60
C VAL A 22 39.00 -32.51 -9.29
N VAL A 23 39.63 -32.27 -8.12
CA VAL A 23 39.04 -32.56 -6.81
C VAL A 23 37.79 -31.69 -6.56
N PHE A 24 37.84 -30.42 -6.92
CA PHE A 24 36.71 -29.49 -6.81
C PHE A 24 35.52 -29.91 -7.69
N LEU A 25 35.78 -30.30 -8.96
CA LEU A 25 34.75 -30.81 -9.86
C LEU A 25 34.19 -32.16 -9.39
N PHE A 26 35.04 -33.01 -8.82
CA PHE A 26 34.63 -34.30 -8.26
C PHE A 26 33.75 -34.11 -7.01
N ILE A 27 34.11 -33.19 -6.12
CA ILE A 27 33.29 -32.81 -4.95
C ILE A 27 31.95 -32.20 -5.39
N LYS A 28 31.96 -31.29 -6.38
CA LYS A 28 30.72 -30.75 -6.97
C LYS A 28 29.84 -31.82 -7.63
N SER A 29 30.47 -32.77 -8.33
CA SER A 29 29.73 -33.89 -8.95
C SER A 29 29.16 -34.84 -7.89
N ILE A 30 29.88 -35.10 -6.80
CA ILE A 30 29.40 -35.90 -5.68
C ILE A 30 28.28 -35.16 -4.94
N THR A 31 28.41 -33.86 -4.64
CA THR A 31 27.35 -33.06 -4.00
C THR A 31 26.11 -32.97 -4.87
N PHE A 32 26.28 -32.82 -6.20
CA PHE A 32 25.18 -32.85 -7.18
C PHE A 32 24.51 -34.23 -7.24
N LEU A 33 25.28 -35.31 -7.22
CA LEU A 33 24.73 -36.69 -7.17
C LEU A 33 24.03 -36.96 -5.83
N PHE A 34 24.60 -36.52 -4.71
CA PHE A 34 23.96 -36.64 -3.38
C PHE A 34 22.69 -35.79 -3.26
N SER A 35 22.64 -34.61 -3.85
CA SER A 35 21.42 -33.78 -3.89
C SER A 35 20.31 -34.42 -4.76
N LYS A 36 20.67 -35.16 -5.82
CA LYS A 36 19.74 -35.97 -6.60
C LYS A 36 19.31 -37.27 -5.91
N ILE A 37 20.15 -37.81 -5.02
CA ILE A 37 19.86 -39.04 -4.29
C ILE A 37 19.01 -38.77 -3.04
N ASN A 38 19.19 -37.61 -2.40
CA ASN A 38 18.37 -37.17 -1.27
C ASN A 38 17.81 -35.74 -1.52
N PRO A 39 16.79 -35.61 -2.33
CA PRO A 39 16.13 -34.33 -2.52
C PRO A 39 15.60 -33.83 -1.17
N LYS A 40 15.79 -32.54 -0.91
CA LYS A 40 15.31 -31.90 0.33
C LYS A 40 13.79 -32.08 0.40
N THR A 41 13.34 -32.70 1.48
CA THR A 41 11.91 -32.90 1.74
C THR A 41 11.54 -32.20 3.04
N GLU A 42 10.35 -31.64 3.08
CA GLU A 42 9.73 -31.05 4.27
C GLU A 42 8.46 -31.81 4.61
N LYS A 43 8.15 -31.88 5.91
CA LYS A 43 6.95 -32.52 6.43
C LYS A 43 5.75 -31.64 6.20
N TYR A 44 4.70 -32.23 5.64
CA TYR A 44 3.39 -31.63 5.44
C TYR A 44 2.31 -32.64 5.83
N PHE A 45 1.08 -32.14 5.90
CA PHE A 45 -0.11 -32.95 6.12
C PHE A 45 -1.08 -32.79 4.94
N LEU A 46 -1.78 -33.84 4.59
CA LEU A 46 -2.90 -33.77 3.65
C LEU A 46 -4.04 -32.97 4.28
N ALA A 47 -4.44 -31.86 3.65
CA ALA A 47 -5.48 -30.97 4.12
C ALA A 47 -6.66 -30.93 3.15
N SER A 48 -7.89 -30.89 3.66
CA SER A 48 -9.08 -30.82 2.80
C SER A 48 -10.29 -30.34 3.58
N ILE A 49 -11.22 -29.66 2.88
CA ILE A 49 -12.58 -29.40 3.39
C ILE A 49 -13.41 -30.68 3.52
N SER A 50 -13.08 -31.72 2.75
CA SER A 50 -13.66 -33.06 2.89
C SER A 50 -12.77 -33.95 3.77
N ASN A 51 -13.27 -35.12 4.15
CA ASN A 51 -12.43 -36.10 4.85
C ASN A 51 -11.37 -36.77 3.96
N LYS A 52 -11.40 -36.50 2.66
CA LYS A 52 -10.57 -37.16 1.66
C LYS A 52 -9.78 -36.17 0.84
N VAL A 53 -8.55 -36.56 0.48
CA VAL A 53 -7.63 -35.87 -0.42
C VAL A 53 -7.28 -36.77 -1.56
N ASN A 54 -7.27 -36.27 -2.79
CA ASN A 54 -6.91 -37.05 -3.96
C ASN A 54 -5.39 -37.04 -4.17
N LEU A 55 -4.83 -38.22 -4.41
CA LEU A 55 -3.44 -38.39 -4.82
C LEU A 55 -3.38 -38.68 -6.32
N TYR A 56 -2.46 -38.02 -7.01
CA TYR A 56 -2.36 -38.05 -8.47
C TYR A 56 -1.03 -38.68 -8.93
N ASP A 57 -0.99 -39.18 -10.18
CA ASP A 57 0.25 -39.55 -10.86
C ASP A 57 0.98 -38.36 -11.46
N LYS A 58 2.12 -38.59 -12.11
CA LYS A 58 2.91 -37.55 -12.80
C LYS A 58 2.16 -36.86 -13.95
N ASN A 59 1.11 -37.48 -14.49
CA ASN A 59 0.28 -36.97 -15.57
C ASN A 59 -0.99 -36.28 -15.05
N LYS A 60 -1.10 -36.09 -13.72
CA LYS A 60 -2.24 -35.48 -13.03
C LYS A 60 -3.54 -36.33 -13.10
N ASN A 61 -3.42 -37.63 -13.35
CA ASN A 61 -4.56 -38.53 -13.22
C ASN A 61 -4.73 -38.98 -11.76
N LYS A 62 -5.96 -38.93 -11.24
CA LYS A 62 -6.27 -39.42 -9.91
C LYS A 62 -5.94 -40.93 -9.81
N ILE A 63 -5.13 -41.31 -8.82
CA ILE A 63 -4.74 -42.68 -8.58
C ILE A 63 -5.42 -43.26 -7.32
N LYS A 64 -5.52 -42.42 -6.26
CA LYS A 64 -5.90 -42.87 -4.94
C LYS A 64 -6.56 -41.72 -4.16
N GLU A 65 -7.39 -42.08 -3.18
CA GLU A 65 -7.86 -41.14 -2.14
C GLU A 65 -7.28 -41.55 -0.79
N GLU A 66 -6.92 -40.56 0.00
CA GLU A 66 -6.46 -40.75 1.37
C GLU A 66 -7.22 -39.85 2.34
N ASN A 67 -7.21 -40.19 3.61
CA ASN A 67 -7.80 -39.36 4.63
C ASN A 67 -6.97 -38.09 4.83
N ARG A 68 -7.62 -36.94 5.01
CA ARG A 68 -6.93 -35.73 5.48
C ARG A 68 -6.20 -36.03 6.79
N GLY A 69 -5.15 -35.24 7.09
CA GLY A 69 -4.33 -35.41 8.28
C GLY A 69 -3.22 -36.44 8.15
N GLN A 70 -3.15 -37.15 7.01
CA GLN A 70 -2.03 -38.06 6.76
C GLN A 70 -0.74 -37.23 6.54
N GLU A 71 0.34 -37.71 7.16
CA GLU A 71 1.66 -37.12 7.02
C GLU A 71 2.26 -37.45 5.65
N VAL A 72 2.76 -36.45 4.94
CA VAL A 72 3.47 -36.56 3.67
C VAL A 72 4.77 -35.78 3.71
N PHE A 73 5.74 -36.14 2.87
CA PHE A 73 7.00 -35.42 2.73
C PHE A 73 7.04 -34.74 1.37
N LEU A 74 6.92 -33.41 1.35
CA LEU A 74 6.96 -32.58 0.16
C LEU A 74 8.39 -32.46 -0.36
N TYR A 75 8.60 -32.65 -1.65
CA TYR A 75 9.86 -32.33 -2.32
C TYR A 75 9.89 -30.81 -2.61
N VAL A 76 10.76 -30.10 -1.91
CA VAL A 76 10.80 -28.62 -1.93
C VAL A 76 10.99 -28.02 -3.33
N ASP A 77 11.68 -28.74 -4.22
CA ASP A 77 11.93 -28.29 -5.60
C ASP A 77 10.68 -28.34 -6.52
N THR A 78 9.54 -28.83 -6.02
CA THR A 78 8.33 -29.06 -6.82
C THR A 78 7.17 -28.11 -6.49
N ILE A 79 7.39 -27.12 -5.63
CA ILE A 79 6.34 -26.18 -5.16
C ILE A 79 5.86 -25.18 -6.24
N LYS A 80 6.47 -25.17 -7.43
CA LYS A 80 6.21 -24.14 -8.45
C LYS A 80 4.94 -24.32 -9.28
N ASP A 81 4.37 -25.50 -9.29
CA ASP A 81 3.20 -25.87 -10.11
C ASP A 81 1.94 -25.97 -9.22
N GLU A 82 0.75 -26.06 -9.84
CA GLU A 82 -0.52 -26.30 -9.14
C GLU A 82 -0.48 -27.59 -8.27
N TYR A 83 0.40 -28.53 -8.61
CA TYR A 83 0.59 -29.81 -7.91
C TYR A 83 2.02 -29.93 -7.41
N SER A 84 2.18 -30.24 -6.14
CA SER A 84 3.47 -30.59 -5.56
C SER A 84 3.69 -32.10 -5.53
N LYS A 85 4.95 -32.51 -5.76
CA LYS A 85 5.36 -33.90 -5.61
C LYS A 85 5.61 -34.20 -4.14
N VAL A 86 4.94 -35.26 -3.63
CA VAL A 86 5.06 -35.71 -2.25
C VAL A 86 5.48 -37.16 -2.17
N LYS A 87 6.15 -37.53 -1.08
CA LYS A 87 6.41 -38.94 -0.72
C LYS A 87 5.43 -39.33 0.39
N TYR A 88 4.65 -40.37 0.14
CA TYR A 88 3.69 -40.93 1.08
C TYR A 88 3.80 -42.47 1.09
N GLN A 89 3.93 -43.08 2.27
CA GLN A 89 4.11 -44.52 2.43
C GLN A 89 5.16 -45.15 1.48
N GLY A 90 6.31 -44.46 1.33
CA GLY A 90 7.43 -44.92 0.50
C GLY A 90 7.27 -44.69 -1.00
N LYS A 91 6.11 -44.22 -1.50
CA LYS A 91 5.82 -43.97 -2.91
C LYS A 91 5.68 -42.47 -3.19
N ASN A 92 5.91 -42.10 -4.46
CA ASN A 92 5.74 -40.74 -4.92
C ASN A 92 4.36 -40.50 -5.50
N TYR A 93 3.75 -39.39 -5.11
CA TYR A 93 2.45 -38.93 -5.60
C TYR A 93 2.54 -37.45 -5.92
N TYR A 94 1.51 -36.89 -6.53
CA TYR A 94 1.28 -35.47 -6.70
C TYR A 94 -0.01 -35.13 -5.96
N VAL A 95 0.01 -33.99 -5.25
CA VAL A 95 -1.11 -33.44 -4.48
C VAL A 95 -1.27 -31.99 -4.88
N LYS A 96 -2.48 -31.49 -4.95
CA LYS A 96 -2.71 -30.07 -5.18
C LYS A 96 -2.13 -29.25 -4.03
N ASN A 97 -1.50 -28.13 -4.34
CA ASN A 97 -0.88 -27.28 -3.32
C ASN A 97 -1.91 -26.81 -2.28
N GLU A 98 -3.13 -26.53 -2.72
CA GLU A 98 -4.27 -26.18 -1.85
C GLU A 98 -4.70 -27.31 -0.88
N GLU A 99 -4.27 -28.53 -1.10
CA GLU A 99 -4.56 -29.72 -0.26
C GLU A 99 -3.37 -30.13 0.62
N LEU A 100 -2.41 -29.21 0.84
CA LEU A 100 -1.24 -29.43 1.71
C LEU A 100 -1.23 -28.38 2.83
N SER A 101 -0.98 -28.80 4.07
CA SER A 101 -0.75 -27.91 5.21
C SER A 101 0.54 -28.28 5.94
N LYS A 102 1.25 -27.28 6.48
CA LYS A 102 2.43 -27.47 7.32
C LYS A 102 2.04 -27.74 8.77
N GLU A 103 0.92 -27.17 9.21
CA GLU A 103 0.38 -27.30 10.55
C GLU A 103 -0.75 -28.33 10.59
N TYR A 104 -0.70 -29.23 11.59
CA TYR A 104 -1.77 -30.23 11.75
C TYR A 104 -3.13 -29.58 12.10
N SER A 105 -3.12 -28.44 12.78
CA SER A 105 -4.32 -27.66 13.10
C SER A 105 -5.11 -27.21 11.86
N ASP A 106 -4.41 -26.98 10.74
CA ASP A 106 -4.99 -26.46 9.50
C ASP A 106 -5.50 -27.58 8.56
N VAL A 107 -5.34 -28.84 8.96
CA VAL A 107 -5.77 -30.01 8.17
C VAL A 107 -7.28 -30.06 7.95
N VAL A 108 -8.05 -29.53 8.89
CA VAL A 108 -9.50 -29.38 8.78
C VAL A 108 -9.79 -28.03 8.17
N LEU A 109 -9.87 -27.95 6.86
CA LEU A 109 -10.37 -26.74 6.20
C LEU A 109 -11.84 -26.55 6.57
N ILE A 110 -12.12 -25.43 7.20
CA ILE A 110 -13.48 -25.05 7.59
C ILE A 110 -14.29 -24.80 6.33
N LYS A 111 -15.47 -25.39 6.24
CA LYS A 111 -16.32 -25.29 5.05
C LYS A 111 -16.84 -23.86 4.83
N ASP A 112 -17.11 -23.17 5.91
CA ASP A 112 -17.68 -21.83 5.92
C ASP A 112 -16.82 -20.94 6.82
N LEU A 113 -16.49 -19.75 6.33
CA LEU A 113 -15.88 -18.66 7.11
C LEU A 113 -16.75 -17.43 7.04
N TYR A 114 -16.55 -16.52 7.97
CA TYR A 114 -17.32 -15.28 8.09
C TYR A 114 -16.39 -14.08 8.07
N VAL A 115 -16.82 -13.02 7.42
CA VAL A 115 -16.04 -11.79 7.27
C VAL A 115 -16.17 -10.93 8.52
N ARG A 116 -15.08 -10.79 9.30
CA ARG A 116 -15.03 -9.90 10.47
C ARG A 116 -14.77 -8.44 10.11
N THR A 117 -14.14 -8.20 8.98
CA THR A 117 -13.76 -6.89 8.46
C THR A 117 -14.25 -6.79 7.04
N ALA A 118 -15.06 -5.78 6.70
CA ALA A 118 -15.50 -5.56 5.33
C ALA A 118 -14.30 -5.49 4.38
N THR A 119 -14.35 -6.25 3.28
CA THR A 119 -13.20 -6.47 2.39
C THR A 119 -13.66 -6.66 0.95
N VAL A 120 -12.77 -7.10 0.09
CA VAL A 120 -13.02 -7.38 -1.32
C VAL A 120 -12.71 -8.83 -1.69
N LEU A 121 -13.45 -9.37 -2.66
CA LEU A 121 -13.15 -10.62 -3.32
C LEU A 121 -12.21 -10.33 -4.48
N LEU A 122 -11.07 -10.99 -4.55
CA LEU A 122 -10.02 -10.72 -5.53
C LEU A 122 -9.83 -11.87 -6.52
N ASP A 123 -9.51 -11.51 -7.78
CA ASP A 123 -8.86 -12.39 -8.75
C ASP A 123 -7.55 -11.71 -9.18
N GLY A 124 -6.42 -12.18 -8.66
CA GLY A 124 -5.17 -11.43 -8.70
C GLY A 124 -5.30 -10.10 -7.97
N ILE A 125 -5.19 -8.99 -8.71
CA ILE A 125 -5.44 -7.64 -8.19
C ILE A 125 -6.83 -7.09 -8.54
N SER A 126 -7.60 -7.79 -9.38
CA SER A 126 -8.92 -7.36 -9.81
C SER A 126 -9.98 -7.60 -8.72
N VAL A 127 -10.79 -6.59 -8.46
CA VAL A 127 -11.86 -6.65 -7.47
C VAL A 127 -13.13 -7.20 -8.12
N LEU A 128 -13.50 -8.43 -7.76
CA LEU A 128 -14.71 -9.08 -8.26
C LEU A 128 -15.96 -8.60 -7.52
N ASN A 129 -15.84 -8.38 -6.20
CA ASN A 129 -16.97 -7.96 -5.37
C ASN A 129 -16.50 -7.29 -4.08
N TYR A 130 -17.36 -6.46 -3.49
CA TYR A 130 -17.26 -5.98 -2.12
C TYR A 130 -17.97 -6.97 -1.18
N ILE A 131 -17.35 -7.30 -0.06
CA ILE A 131 -17.88 -8.26 0.92
C ILE A 131 -18.11 -7.55 2.25
N PRO A 132 -19.37 -7.33 2.65
CA PRO A 132 -19.70 -6.71 3.93
C PRO A 132 -19.27 -7.56 5.14
N LYS A 133 -19.02 -6.90 6.27
CA LYS A 133 -18.84 -7.55 7.58
C LYS A 133 -20.03 -8.48 7.89
N GLY A 134 -19.76 -9.64 8.47
CA GLY A 134 -20.77 -10.65 8.80
C GLY A 134 -21.18 -11.55 7.64
N SER A 135 -20.66 -11.32 6.43
CA SER A 135 -20.94 -12.17 5.27
C SER A 135 -20.36 -13.57 5.46
N LYS A 136 -21.13 -14.57 5.04
CA LYS A 136 -20.72 -15.97 4.99
C LYS A 136 -20.02 -16.26 3.66
N LEU A 137 -18.88 -16.93 3.71
CA LEU A 137 -18.11 -17.38 2.55
C LEU A 137 -18.03 -18.91 2.53
N GLU A 138 -18.28 -19.51 1.38
CA GLU A 138 -18.01 -20.92 1.13
C GLU A 138 -16.52 -21.07 0.81
N VAL A 139 -15.78 -21.80 1.65
CA VAL A 139 -14.35 -22.02 1.46
C VAL A 139 -14.15 -23.16 0.45
N LEU A 140 -13.39 -22.88 -0.60
CA LEU A 140 -13.04 -23.85 -1.65
C LEU A 140 -11.59 -24.35 -1.54
N GLY A 141 -10.73 -23.61 -0.80
CA GLY A 141 -9.32 -23.92 -0.65
C GLY A 141 -8.55 -22.71 -0.12
N PHE A 142 -7.27 -22.67 -0.39
CA PHE A 142 -6.37 -21.57 -0.07
C PHE A 142 -5.35 -21.39 -1.20
N ASP A 143 -4.64 -20.24 -1.18
CA ASP A 143 -3.57 -19.96 -2.12
C ASP A 143 -2.30 -20.79 -1.86
N GLU A 144 -1.24 -20.45 -2.56
CA GLU A 144 0.07 -21.10 -2.37
C GLU A 144 0.51 -20.97 -0.90
N ILE A 145 1.00 -22.07 -0.36
CA ILE A 145 1.64 -22.11 0.95
C ILE A 145 3.04 -21.53 0.80
N ASP A 146 3.38 -20.50 1.57
CA ASP A 146 4.72 -19.92 1.55
C ASP A 146 5.79 -20.90 2.07
N ASN A 147 7.07 -20.52 1.97
CA ASN A 147 8.19 -21.34 2.44
C ASN A 147 8.15 -21.63 3.97
N ASN A 148 7.35 -20.88 4.73
CA ASN A 148 7.14 -21.04 6.17
C ASN A 148 5.85 -21.79 6.50
N GLY A 149 5.03 -22.12 5.50
CA GLY A 149 3.77 -22.83 5.66
C GLY A 149 2.57 -21.93 5.96
N ASN A 150 2.69 -20.62 5.71
CA ASN A 150 1.58 -19.68 5.92
C ASN A 150 0.70 -19.59 4.69
N VAL A 151 -0.61 -19.58 4.92
CA VAL A 151 -1.65 -19.27 3.94
C VAL A 151 -1.97 -17.78 4.10
N PHE A 152 -1.94 -17.02 3.03
CA PHE A 152 -2.29 -15.60 3.05
C PHE A 152 -3.75 -15.37 2.69
N ASN A 153 -4.26 -16.11 1.69
CA ASN A 153 -5.62 -15.95 1.22
C ASN A 153 -6.37 -17.28 1.18
N TYR A 154 -7.64 -17.25 1.53
CA TYR A 154 -8.56 -18.35 1.25
C TYR A 154 -9.20 -18.16 -0.13
N LYS A 155 -9.26 -19.23 -0.90
CA LYS A 155 -10.09 -19.32 -2.10
C LYS A 155 -11.52 -19.56 -1.67
N VAL A 156 -12.41 -18.64 -2.01
CA VAL A 156 -13.79 -18.65 -1.51
C VAL A 156 -14.79 -18.40 -2.63
N LYS A 157 -16.04 -18.79 -2.38
CA LYS A 157 -17.18 -18.41 -3.22
C LYS A 157 -18.08 -17.45 -2.47
N TYR A 158 -18.40 -16.35 -3.11
CA TYR A 158 -19.34 -15.34 -2.64
C TYR A 158 -20.19 -14.83 -3.80
N ASN A 159 -21.53 -14.78 -3.64
CA ASN A 159 -22.47 -14.35 -4.68
C ASN A 159 -22.20 -15.00 -6.05
N ASN A 160 -21.98 -16.31 -6.09
CA ASN A 160 -21.63 -17.10 -7.27
C ASN A 160 -20.31 -16.75 -7.97
N GLN A 161 -19.52 -15.85 -7.41
CA GLN A 161 -18.17 -15.55 -7.88
C GLN A 161 -17.14 -16.30 -7.01
N VAL A 162 -16.07 -16.76 -7.63
CA VAL A 162 -14.95 -17.45 -6.98
C VAL A 162 -13.73 -16.52 -7.03
N GLY A 163 -13.08 -16.33 -5.89
CA GLY A 163 -11.92 -15.48 -5.78
C GLY A 163 -11.19 -15.70 -4.47
N TYR A 164 -10.36 -14.77 -4.08
CA TYR A 164 -9.50 -14.86 -2.90
C TYR A 164 -9.82 -13.75 -1.89
N VAL A 165 -9.71 -14.09 -0.60
CA VAL A 165 -9.87 -13.15 0.52
C VAL A 165 -8.73 -13.39 1.51
N ASN A 166 -8.12 -12.31 1.99
CA ASN A 166 -7.07 -12.37 3.00
C ASN A 166 -7.60 -13.02 4.28
N LYS A 167 -6.88 -14.05 4.78
CA LYS A 167 -7.27 -14.82 5.97
C LYS A 167 -7.46 -13.97 7.22
N GLU A 168 -6.73 -12.87 7.34
CA GLU A 168 -6.81 -11.94 8.47
C GLU A 168 -8.20 -11.30 8.64
N TYR A 169 -9.03 -11.33 7.60
CA TYR A 169 -10.40 -10.79 7.62
C TYR A 169 -11.46 -11.84 7.94
N LEU A 170 -11.06 -13.09 8.19
CA LEU A 170 -11.97 -14.22 8.29
C LEU A 170 -11.93 -14.86 9.67
N VAL A 171 -13.11 -15.28 10.14
CA VAL A 171 -13.31 -15.96 11.44
C VAL A 171 -14.23 -17.15 11.28
N GLY A 172 -14.24 -18.05 12.26
CA GLY A 172 -14.94 -19.35 12.19
C GLY A 172 -16.44 -19.29 12.43
N SER A 173 -16.99 -18.19 12.98
CA SER A 173 -18.43 -18.08 13.28
C SER A 173 -19.00 -16.72 12.92
N LYS A 174 -20.33 -16.71 12.70
CA LYS A 174 -21.06 -15.47 12.43
C LYS A 174 -21.06 -14.55 13.65
N GLU A 175 -21.19 -15.11 14.83
CA GLU A 175 -21.19 -14.37 16.09
C GLU A 175 -19.87 -13.63 16.27
N GLU A 176 -18.75 -14.32 16.07
CA GLU A 176 -17.41 -13.74 16.14
C GLU A 176 -17.21 -12.64 15.09
N SER A 177 -17.72 -12.82 13.88
CA SER A 177 -17.59 -11.84 12.80
C SER A 177 -18.30 -10.52 13.07
N LEU A 178 -19.30 -10.52 13.95
CA LEU A 178 -20.07 -9.33 14.32
C LEU A 178 -19.47 -8.57 15.52
N ILE A 179 -18.50 -9.16 16.20
CA ILE A 179 -17.78 -8.47 17.28
C ILE A 179 -16.94 -7.35 16.65
N ASN A 180 -16.91 -6.19 17.29
CA ASN A 180 -16.04 -5.11 16.93
C ASN A 180 -14.85 -5.07 17.89
N TYR A 181 -13.68 -4.73 17.36
CA TYR A 181 -12.49 -4.57 18.19
C TYR A 181 -12.68 -3.37 19.12
N ASP A 182 -12.55 -3.61 20.42
CA ASP A 182 -12.72 -2.57 21.43
C ASP A 182 -11.66 -2.69 22.53
N GLN A 183 -10.47 -2.16 22.25
CA GLN A 183 -9.46 -2.03 23.29
C GLN A 183 -9.72 -0.74 24.08
N ASN A 184 -9.91 -0.87 25.38
CA ASN A 184 -10.13 0.26 26.30
C ASN A 184 -11.38 1.12 25.97
N GLY A 185 -12.40 0.55 25.35
CA GLY A 185 -13.65 1.27 25.01
C GLY A 185 -13.53 2.20 23.79
N ASN A 186 -12.42 2.14 23.02
CA ASN A 186 -12.18 3.03 21.88
C ASN A 186 -13.22 2.85 20.75
N TYR A 187 -13.70 1.62 20.51
CA TYR A 187 -14.76 1.40 19.53
C TYR A 187 -16.04 2.19 19.86
N LEU A 188 -16.42 2.31 21.13
CA LEU A 188 -17.58 3.10 21.55
C LEU A 188 -17.42 4.58 21.22
N ILE A 189 -16.19 5.11 21.30
CA ILE A 189 -15.87 6.47 20.89
C ILE A 189 -16.12 6.63 19.38
N HIS A 190 -15.63 5.70 18.56
CA HIS A 190 -15.86 5.73 17.11
C HIS A 190 -17.35 5.56 16.78
N LYS A 191 -18.02 4.60 17.42
CA LYS A 191 -19.46 4.33 17.21
C LYS A 191 -20.35 5.56 17.47
N ALA A 192 -19.95 6.44 18.38
CA ALA A 192 -20.68 7.67 18.67
C ALA A 192 -20.51 8.76 17.60
N ARG A 193 -19.58 8.59 16.63
CA ARG A 193 -19.28 9.59 15.61
C ARG A 193 -19.97 9.24 14.31
N THR A 194 -20.92 10.09 13.94
CA THR A 194 -21.76 9.91 12.75
C THR A 194 -21.86 11.18 11.93
N SER A 195 -22.12 11.03 10.64
CA SER A 195 -22.43 12.12 9.73
C SER A 195 -23.49 11.69 8.73
N SER A 196 -24.44 12.56 8.46
CA SER A 196 -25.50 12.30 7.47
C SER A 196 -24.95 12.09 6.05
N TYR A 197 -23.73 12.55 5.76
CA TYR A 197 -23.12 12.52 4.43
C TYR A 197 -21.87 11.64 4.35
N GLY A 198 -21.11 11.53 5.42
CA GLY A 198 -19.88 10.74 5.47
C GLY A 198 -20.10 9.29 5.84
N GLY A 199 -21.07 9.03 6.70
CA GLY A 199 -21.39 7.71 7.25
C GLY A 199 -21.22 7.61 8.77
N ASN A 200 -21.29 6.39 9.29
CA ASN A 200 -21.15 6.07 10.69
C ASN A 200 -19.78 5.41 10.94
N ALA A 201 -18.95 6.00 11.79
CA ALA A 201 -17.64 5.44 12.09
C ALA A 201 -17.74 4.11 12.89
N GLY A 202 -18.89 3.79 13.46
CA GLY A 202 -19.16 2.46 14.04
C GLY A 202 -19.25 1.32 13.01
N ASP A 203 -19.39 1.63 11.71
CA ASP A 203 -19.44 0.64 10.64
C ASP A 203 -18.04 0.32 10.07
N LEU A 204 -17.01 0.96 10.60
CA LEU A 204 -15.62 0.81 10.15
C LEU A 204 -14.88 -0.28 10.93
N ASP A 205 -13.77 -0.70 10.38
CA ASP A 205 -12.88 -1.66 11.02
C ASP A 205 -11.79 -0.96 11.85
N PHE A 206 -11.60 -1.45 13.08
CA PHE A 206 -10.55 -1.01 14.01
C PHE A 206 -9.72 -2.17 14.55
N TYR A 207 -9.75 -3.34 13.93
CA TYR A 207 -8.84 -4.41 14.30
C TYR A 207 -7.39 -3.98 14.11
N PRO A 208 -6.46 -4.38 15.02
CA PRO A 208 -5.05 -4.12 14.86
C PRO A 208 -4.53 -4.66 13.54
N ARG A 209 -3.69 -3.88 12.85
CA ARG A 209 -3.09 -4.26 11.58
C ARG A 209 -1.57 -4.22 11.69
N GLN A 210 -0.91 -5.17 11.03
CA GLN A 210 0.54 -5.14 10.95
C GLN A 210 0.98 -3.99 10.04
N LYS A 211 1.81 -3.08 10.56
CA LYS A 211 2.43 -2.03 9.78
C LYS A 211 3.65 -2.56 9.01
N GLY A 212 3.99 -1.91 7.90
CA GLY A 212 5.18 -2.24 7.13
C GLY A 212 6.46 -2.19 7.98
N ASN A 213 7.25 -3.24 7.89
CA ASN A 213 8.59 -3.31 8.47
C ASN A 213 9.45 -4.20 7.58
N PHE A 214 9.94 -3.64 6.49
CA PHE A 214 10.58 -4.38 5.42
C PHE A 214 12.10 -4.39 5.60
N GLN A 215 12.73 -5.56 5.44
CA GLN A 215 14.17 -5.70 5.65
C GLN A 215 14.98 -4.94 4.59
N ASN A 216 14.51 -4.98 3.34
CA ASN A 216 15.20 -4.41 2.18
C ASN A 216 14.75 -3.00 1.83
N ASN A 217 13.73 -2.48 2.52
CA ASN A 217 13.17 -1.15 2.31
C ASN A 217 12.95 -0.48 3.67
N LYS A 218 13.95 0.24 4.17
CA LYS A 218 13.90 0.89 5.47
C LYS A 218 13.41 2.33 5.33
N MET A 219 12.31 2.64 6.02
CA MET A 219 11.87 4.02 6.18
C MET A 219 12.78 4.74 7.18
N PRO A 220 13.27 5.96 6.87
CA PRO A 220 13.97 6.78 7.85
C PRO A 220 13.08 7.10 9.06
N ASP A 221 13.64 7.10 10.26
CA ASP A 221 12.90 7.43 11.50
C ASP A 221 12.22 8.79 11.42
N LYS A 222 12.84 9.75 10.75
CA LYS A 222 12.31 11.07 10.47
C LYS A 222 12.54 11.44 9.02
N VAL A 223 11.46 11.50 8.25
CA VAL A 223 11.50 11.92 6.84
C VAL A 223 11.37 13.43 6.73
N ARG A 224 12.25 14.04 5.96
CA ARG A 224 12.25 15.47 5.61
C ARG A 224 12.28 15.58 4.10
N ALA A 225 11.12 15.85 3.50
CA ALA A 225 10.98 15.74 2.05
C ALA A 225 10.66 17.07 1.35
N LEU A 226 11.25 17.24 0.18
CA LEU A 226 10.77 18.20 -0.81
C LEU A 226 9.78 17.54 -1.77
N TYR A 227 8.77 18.29 -2.16
CA TYR A 227 7.84 17.87 -3.20
C TYR A 227 8.34 18.27 -4.58
N LEU A 228 8.31 17.32 -5.50
CA LEU A 228 8.59 17.49 -6.92
C LEU A 228 7.34 17.19 -7.74
N ASN A 229 6.79 18.19 -8.39
CA ASN A 229 5.69 18.01 -9.32
C ASN A 229 6.14 17.25 -10.58
N GLY A 230 5.22 16.96 -11.51
CA GLY A 230 5.51 16.16 -12.68
C GLY A 230 6.54 16.75 -13.66
N GLU A 231 6.77 18.05 -13.63
CA GLU A 231 7.79 18.73 -14.44
C GLU A 231 9.13 18.81 -13.68
N ALA A 232 9.08 19.13 -12.40
CA ALA A 232 10.26 19.31 -11.55
C ALA A 232 11.17 18.09 -11.48
N ILE A 233 10.58 16.87 -11.52
CA ILE A 233 11.36 15.63 -11.49
C ILE A 233 12.37 15.54 -12.64
N TYR A 234 12.11 16.13 -13.78
CA TYR A 234 13.02 16.12 -14.92
C TYR A 234 14.25 17.00 -14.75
N GLU A 235 14.31 17.76 -13.66
CA GLU A 235 15.43 18.58 -13.25
C GLU A 235 16.01 18.12 -11.89
N ALA A 236 15.95 16.82 -11.60
CA ALA A 236 16.32 16.21 -10.31
C ALA A 236 17.71 16.65 -9.81
N LYS A 237 18.68 16.87 -10.71
CA LYS A 237 20.02 17.34 -10.36
C LYS A 237 19.99 18.67 -9.59
N ASP A 238 19.13 19.61 -9.98
CA ASP A 238 19.02 20.92 -9.31
C ASP A 238 18.47 20.78 -7.91
N TYR A 239 17.54 19.85 -7.69
CA TYR A 239 16.95 19.59 -6.37
C TYR A 239 17.89 18.81 -5.45
N ILE A 240 18.74 17.95 -6.01
CA ILE A 240 19.85 17.32 -5.26
C ILE A 240 20.81 18.40 -4.78
N GLU A 241 21.18 19.34 -5.64
CA GLU A 241 22.07 20.45 -5.27
C GLU A 241 21.48 21.36 -4.19
N ILE A 242 20.15 21.55 -4.18
CA ILE A 242 19.45 22.28 -3.12
C ILE A 242 19.44 21.49 -1.80
N ALA A 243 19.30 20.17 -1.87
CA ALA A 243 19.12 19.31 -0.70
C ALA A 243 20.43 18.91 -0.01
N LYS A 244 21.57 18.86 -0.74
CA LYS A 244 22.82 18.21 -0.32
C LYS A 244 23.43 18.75 0.99
N ASP A 245 23.28 20.03 1.28
CA ASP A 245 23.84 20.69 2.46
C ASP A 245 22.79 20.95 3.56
N SER A 246 21.66 20.25 3.49
CA SER A 246 20.53 20.34 4.42
C SER A 246 20.26 19.01 5.11
N GLN A 247 19.20 18.96 5.92
CA GLN A 247 18.73 17.71 6.53
C GLN A 247 17.66 16.99 5.67
N ILE A 248 17.44 17.44 4.45
CA ILE A 248 16.51 16.81 3.50
C ILE A 248 17.05 15.41 3.15
N ASN A 249 16.24 14.39 3.37
CA ASN A 249 16.60 12.98 3.14
C ASN A 249 15.60 12.23 2.24
N ALA A 250 14.59 12.92 1.71
CA ALA A 250 13.55 12.33 0.92
C ALA A 250 12.98 13.29 -0.14
N PHE A 251 12.32 12.72 -1.14
CA PHE A 251 11.51 13.46 -2.12
C PHE A 251 10.14 12.81 -2.27
N VAL A 252 9.09 13.64 -2.29
CA VAL A 252 7.77 13.25 -2.77
C VAL A 252 7.69 13.60 -4.24
N ILE A 253 7.43 12.62 -5.09
CA ILE A 253 7.52 12.75 -6.54
C ILE A 253 6.19 12.34 -7.16
N ASN A 254 5.61 13.20 -7.99
CA ASN A 254 4.40 12.83 -8.71
C ASN A 254 4.65 11.67 -9.68
N ILE A 255 3.87 10.61 -9.51
CA ILE A 255 3.58 9.61 -10.53
C ILE A 255 2.41 10.12 -11.37
N LYS A 256 1.36 10.55 -10.67
CA LYS A 256 0.14 11.11 -11.26
C LYS A 256 -0.42 12.23 -10.39
N ASP A 257 -0.74 13.35 -11.03
CA ASP A 257 -1.58 14.42 -10.50
C ASP A 257 -2.73 14.70 -11.50
N ASP A 258 -2.91 15.91 -11.98
CA ASP A 258 -3.82 16.20 -13.12
C ASP A 258 -3.36 15.51 -14.42
N VAL A 259 -2.05 15.24 -14.55
CA VAL A 259 -1.43 14.47 -15.63
C VAL A 259 -0.43 13.46 -15.06
N LEU A 260 -0.13 12.44 -15.86
CA LEU A 260 0.95 11.49 -15.56
C LEU A 260 2.31 12.14 -15.78
N SER A 261 3.27 11.86 -14.92
CA SER A 261 4.64 12.33 -15.11
C SER A 261 5.37 11.60 -16.24
N TYR A 262 4.97 10.37 -16.57
CA TYR A 262 5.57 9.57 -17.63
C TYR A 262 4.50 8.79 -18.43
N LYS A 263 4.85 8.36 -19.64
CA LYS A 263 3.99 7.57 -20.53
C LYS A 263 3.84 6.13 -20.00
N SER A 264 2.87 5.94 -19.10
CA SER A 264 2.56 4.67 -18.45
C SER A 264 1.97 3.65 -19.41
N GLY A 265 2.46 2.39 -19.38
CA GLY A 265 1.87 1.26 -20.09
C GLY A 265 0.44 0.95 -19.62
N VAL A 266 0.21 1.02 -18.32
CA VAL A 266 -1.12 0.88 -17.71
C VAL A 266 -2.11 1.93 -18.23
N ALA A 267 -1.68 3.18 -18.29
CA ALA A 267 -2.53 4.24 -18.82
C ALA A 267 -2.80 4.07 -20.32
N LYS A 268 -1.84 3.57 -21.10
CA LYS A 268 -2.04 3.28 -22.51
C LYS A 268 -3.18 2.30 -22.78
N GLU A 269 -3.36 1.34 -21.88
CA GLU A 269 -4.42 0.32 -21.98
C GLU A 269 -5.77 0.81 -21.44
N ILE A 270 -5.77 1.62 -20.36
CA ILE A 270 -6.98 1.95 -19.60
C ILE A 270 -7.51 3.37 -19.88
N SER A 271 -6.60 4.35 -20.07
CA SER A 271 -6.93 5.75 -20.34
C SER A 271 -5.94 6.35 -21.32
N LEU A 272 -6.27 6.25 -22.61
CA LEU A 272 -5.39 6.72 -23.68
C LEU A 272 -5.15 8.24 -23.58
N ARG A 273 -6.11 9.00 -23.06
CA ARG A 273 -5.96 10.43 -22.80
C ARG A 273 -4.89 10.70 -21.74
N SER A 274 -4.91 9.96 -20.63
CA SER A 274 -3.88 10.06 -19.59
C SER A 274 -2.50 9.74 -20.17
N TYR A 275 -2.39 8.71 -21.01
CA TYR A 275 -1.14 8.36 -21.68
C TYR A 275 -0.65 9.46 -22.63
N ASN A 276 -1.57 10.02 -23.45
CA ASN A 276 -1.19 11.04 -24.44
C ASN A 276 -0.78 12.35 -23.78
N ASN A 277 -1.40 12.72 -22.67
CA ASN A 277 -1.12 13.96 -21.92
C ASN A 277 0.11 13.83 -21.00
N ALA A 278 0.70 12.65 -20.87
CA ALA A 278 1.84 12.43 -19.99
C ALA A 278 3.05 13.29 -20.38
N LEU A 279 3.74 13.83 -19.34
CA LEU A 279 4.78 14.86 -19.50
C LEU A 279 6.07 14.36 -20.15
N GLY A 280 6.44 13.08 -19.94
CA GLY A 280 7.69 12.55 -20.47
C GLY A 280 7.69 11.06 -20.73
N SER A 281 8.84 10.54 -21.19
CA SER A 281 9.01 9.10 -21.42
C SER A 281 9.39 8.36 -20.13
N ILE A 282 9.20 7.05 -20.12
CA ILE A 282 9.65 6.16 -19.04
C ILE A 282 11.16 6.32 -18.79
N GLU A 283 11.96 6.35 -19.86
CA GLU A 283 13.42 6.39 -19.79
C GLU A 283 13.92 7.68 -19.11
N LYS A 284 13.36 8.83 -19.49
CA LYS A 284 13.73 10.11 -18.88
C LYS A 284 13.32 10.20 -17.42
N TYR A 285 12.11 9.73 -17.11
CA TYR A 285 11.62 9.70 -15.73
C TYR A 285 12.51 8.77 -14.87
N LYS A 286 12.81 7.57 -15.38
CA LYS A 286 13.68 6.59 -14.74
C LYS A 286 15.07 7.14 -14.44
N GLN A 287 15.71 7.80 -15.42
CA GLN A 287 17.03 8.42 -15.23
C GLN A 287 17.06 9.40 -14.07
N ASN A 288 16.01 10.23 -13.91
CA ASN A 288 15.93 11.19 -12.81
C ASN A 288 15.63 10.54 -11.47
N ILE A 289 14.78 9.51 -11.44
CA ILE A 289 14.54 8.72 -10.23
C ILE A 289 15.82 8.01 -9.77
N GLU A 290 16.54 7.37 -10.69
CA GLU A 290 17.82 6.71 -10.39
C GLU A 290 18.87 7.71 -9.86
N LEU A 291 18.87 8.94 -10.37
CA LEU A 291 19.76 9.98 -9.89
C LEU A 291 19.50 10.31 -8.40
N LEU A 292 18.23 10.44 -8.00
CA LEU A 292 17.83 10.65 -6.61
C LEU A 292 18.19 9.44 -5.73
N LYS A 293 17.91 8.21 -6.19
CA LYS A 293 18.26 6.97 -5.47
C LYS A 293 19.76 6.83 -5.24
N ASN A 294 20.57 7.08 -6.28
CA ASN A 294 22.02 6.97 -6.20
C ASN A 294 22.65 8.01 -5.26
N ASN A 295 21.92 9.09 -4.95
CA ASN A 295 22.30 10.06 -3.92
C ASN A 295 21.73 9.72 -2.52
N GLY A 296 21.10 8.54 -2.35
CA GLY A 296 20.66 8.02 -1.06
C GLY A 296 19.35 8.58 -0.53
N TYR A 297 18.53 9.25 -1.36
CA TYR A 297 17.25 9.79 -0.93
C TYR A 297 16.15 8.72 -0.86
N TYR A 298 15.30 8.81 0.16
CA TYR A 298 14.07 8.04 0.28
C TYR A 298 13.01 8.61 -0.67
N LEU A 299 12.40 7.75 -1.51
CA LEU A 299 11.51 8.18 -2.57
C LEU A 299 10.06 7.79 -2.31
N ILE A 300 9.19 8.79 -2.30
CA ILE A 300 7.76 8.67 -2.10
C ILE A 300 7.06 8.99 -3.43
N GLY A 301 6.40 8.00 -4.02
CA GLY A 301 5.64 8.17 -5.25
C GLY A 301 4.20 8.60 -4.98
N ARG A 302 3.83 9.83 -5.36
CA ARG A 302 2.49 10.37 -5.11
C ARG A 302 1.54 10.12 -6.29
N ILE A 303 0.32 9.66 -5.97
CA ILE A 303 -0.77 9.41 -6.92
C ILE A 303 -2.03 10.11 -6.44
N SER A 304 -2.55 11.06 -7.24
CA SER A 304 -3.90 11.60 -7.10
C SER A 304 -4.93 10.53 -7.50
N VAL A 305 -5.76 10.05 -6.55
CA VAL A 305 -6.59 8.85 -6.76
C VAL A 305 -7.94 9.19 -7.42
N PHE A 306 -8.80 9.93 -6.72
CA PHE A 306 -10.20 10.15 -7.12
C PHE A 306 -10.47 11.53 -7.76
N LYS A 307 -9.43 12.30 -8.06
CA LYS A 307 -9.50 13.49 -8.90
C LYS A 307 -8.66 13.25 -10.15
N ASP A 308 -9.29 12.88 -11.25
CA ASP A 308 -8.60 12.50 -12.48
C ASP A 308 -9.48 12.83 -13.70
N TYR A 309 -9.27 14.00 -14.25
CA TYR A 309 -10.01 14.52 -15.40
C TYR A 309 -9.88 13.62 -16.64
N ALA A 310 -8.67 13.16 -16.92
CA ALA A 310 -8.38 12.41 -18.14
C ALA A 310 -8.99 10.99 -18.09
N TYR A 311 -8.82 10.31 -16.95
CA TYR A 311 -9.42 8.99 -16.73
C TYR A 311 -10.96 9.06 -16.81
N ALA A 312 -11.57 10.06 -16.17
CA ALA A 312 -13.02 10.21 -16.15
C ALA A 312 -13.61 10.40 -17.56
N LEU A 313 -12.91 11.13 -18.44
CA LEU A 313 -13.34 11.32 -19.83
C LEU A 313 -13.24 10.04 -20.67
N ASP A 314 -12.25 9.20 -20.42
CA ASP A 314 -12.08 7.93 -21.15
C ASP A 314 -12.94 6.80 -20.55
N ASN A 315 -13.34 6.94 -19.28
CA ASN A 315 -14.09 5.94 -18.52
C ASN A 315 -15.32 6.55 -17.83
N PRO A 316 -16.28 7.14 -18.57
CA PRO A 316 -17.39 7.91 -17.99
C PRO A 316 -18.29 7.07 -17.06
N ASN A 317 -18.41 5.76 -17.30
CA ASN A 317 -19.19 4.85 -16.45
C ASN A 317 -18.59 4.68 -15.05
N ASN A 318 -17.31 4.98 -14.88
CA ASN A 318 -16.59 4.88 -13.62
C ASN A 318 -16.50 6.23 -12.87
N ALA A 319 -17.10 7.28 -13.40
CA ALA A 319 -17.02 8.63 -12.87
C ALA A 319 -18.38 9.14 -12.38
N ILE A 320 -18.34 10.20 -11.57
CA ILE A 320 -19.53 10.90 -11.07
C ILE A 320 -20.26 11.53 -12.26
N THR A 321 -21.57 11.30 -12.34
CA THR A 321 -22.43 11.83 -13.39
C THR A 321 -23.53 12.71 -12.80
N ASP A 322 -24.17 13.52 -13.65
CA ASP A 322 -25.43 14.17 -13.32
C ASP A 322 -26.63 13.19 -13.45
N LYS A 323 -27.80 13.65 -13.16
CA LYS A 323 -29.07 12.89 -13.28
C LYS A 323 -29.39 12.42 -14.69
N ASN A 324 -28.78 13.00 -15.72
CA ASN A 324 -28.98 12.61 -17.12
C ASN A 324 -27.95 11.56 -17.57
N GLY A 325 -26.95 11.27 -16.71
CA GLY A 325 -25.86 10.35 -17.03
C GLY A 325 -24.64 11.03 -17.67
N ASP A 326 -24.66 12.35 -17.84
CA ASP A 326 -23.52 13.11 -18.32
C ASP A 326 -22.48 13.31 -17.20
N LEU A 327 -21.18 13.37 -17.56
CA LEU A 327 -20.12 13.60 -16.60
C LEU A 327 -20.32 14.89 -15.82
N TYR A 328 -20.32 14.80 -14.49
CA TYR A 328 -20.47 15.96 -13.62
C TYR A 328 -19.12 16.62 -13.34
N LYS A 329 -19.02 17.92 -13.69
CA LYS A 329 -17.80 18.70 -13.46
C LYS A 329 -17.89 19.44 -12.12
N HIS A 330 -16.93 19.16 -11.22
CA HIS A 330 -16.82 19.82 -9.92
C HIS A 330 -15.49 20.56 -9.78
N ASN A 331 -15.55 21.86 -9.46
CA ASN A 331 -14.36 22.71 -9.29
C ASN A 331 -13.35 22.58 -10.45
N GLY A 332 -13.85 22.60 -11.68
CA GLY A 332 -13.02 22.57 -12.89
C GLY A 332 -12.53 21.18 -13.31
N SER A 333 -12.79 20.13 -12.55
CA SER A 333 -12.36 18.75 -12.86
C SER A 333 -13.52 17.77 -12.90
N TYR A 334 -13.33 16.63 -13.57
CA TYR A 334 -14.18 15.46 -13.44
C TYR A 334 -13.57 14.50 -12.40
N TRP A 335 -14.44 13.80 -11.68
CA TRP A 335 -14.04 12.94 -10.59
C TRP A 335 -14.46 11.50 -10.86
N PRO A 336 -13.49 10.57 -11.00
CA PRO A 336 -13.77 9.14 -10.87
C PRO A 336 -14.46 8.87 -9.54
N SER A 337 -15.38 7.90 -9.52
CA SER A 337 -16.10 7.57 -8.31
C SER A 337 -15.22 6.79 -7.33
N ALA A 338 -15.13 7.25 -6.09
CA ALA A 338 -14.44 6.52 -5.02
C ALA A 338 -15.19 5.23 -4.59
N TYR A 339 -16.42 5.02 -5.03
CA TYR A 339 -17.14 3.75 -4.86
C TYR A 339 -16.82 2.70 -5.93
N ASN A 340 -16.18 3.10 -7.04
CA ASN A 340 -15.98 2.23 -8.19
C ASN A 340 -14.62 1.51 -8.13
N THR A 341 -14.67 0.18 -8.09
CA THR A 341 -13.48 -0.67 -7.94
C THR A 341 -12.56 -0.66 -9.15
N ASN A 342 -13.06 -0.35 -10.37
CA ASN A 342 -12.18 -0.17 -11.55
C ASN A 342 -11.25 1.04 -11.37
N VAL A 343 -11.70 2.08 -10.65
CA VAL A 343 -10.87 3.24 -10.31
C VAL A 343 -9.79 2.83 -9.31
N TRP A 344 -10.13 1.98 -8.33
CA TRP A 344 -9.17 1.43 -7.37
C TRP A 344 -8.06 0.65 -8.08
N GLU A 345 -8.48 -0.28 -8.97
CA GLU A 345 -7.55 -1.12 -9.74
C GLU A 345 -6.64 -0.28 -10.63
N TYR A 346 -7.16 0.75 -11.32
CA TYR A 346 -6.36 1.63 -12.16
C TYR A 346 -5.23 2.29 -11.38
N ASN A 347 -5.56 2.89 -10.23
CA ASN A 347 -4.56 3.57 -9.40
C ASN A 347 -3.55 2.59 -8.77
N LEU A 348 -4.01 1.39 -8.38
CA LEU A 348 -3.12 0.35 -7.89
C LEU A 348 -2.19 -0.19 -8.99
N LYS A 349 -2.70 -0.39 -10.21
CA LYS A 349 -1.88 -0.79 -11.37
C LYS A 349 -0.79 0.24 -11.68
N LEU A 350 -1.13 1.54 -11.62
CA LEU A 350 -0.13 2.61 -11.77
C LEU A 350 0.92 2.57 -10.65
N ALA A 351 0.51 2.31 -9.41
CA ALA A 351 1.43 2.17 -8.29
C ALA A 351 2.39 0.98 -8.48
N LEU A 352 1.85 -0.18 -8.86
CA LEU A 352 2.65 -1.39 -9.11
C LEU A 352 3.62 -1.22 -10.27
N GLU A 353 3.18 -0.61 -11.38
CA GLU A 353 4.06 -0.26 -12.51
C GLU A 353 5.19 0.66 -12.07
N ALA A 354 4.89 1.70 -11.29
CA ALA A 354 5.89 2.65 -10.81
C ALA A 354 6.90 1.99 -9.85
N ILE A 355 6.47 1.07 -9.00
CA ILE A 355 7.35 0.29 -8.13
C ILE A 355 8.27 -0.58 -8.96
N GLU A 356 7.74 -1.31 -9.93
CA GLU A 356 8.50 -2.22 -10.78
C GLU A 356 9.53 -1.49 -11.64
N LEU A 357 9.14 -0.38 -12.27
CA LEU A 357 10.00 0.37 -13.18
C LEU A 357 11.04 1.25 -12.48
N PHE A 358 10.69 1.82 -11.32
CA PHE A 358 11.48 2.88 -10.68
C PHE A 358 11.91 2.55 -9.25
N GLY A 359 11.25 1.62 -8.57
CA GLY A 359 11.59 1.17 -7.22
C GLY A 359 11.39 2.26 -6.17
N PHE A 360 10.20 2.83 -6.10
CA PHE A 360 9.79 3.72 -5.02
C PHE A 360 9.79 2.98 -3.67
N ASN A 361 10.17 3.66 -2.61
CA ASN A 361 10.16 3.13 -1.25
C ASN A 361 8.75 3.15 -0.65
N GLU A 362 7.93 4.11 -1.06
CA GLU A 362 6.60 4.38 -0.52
C GLU A 362 5.67 4.88 -1.64
N ILE A 363 4.42 4.46 -1.59
CA ILE A 363 3.34 5.04 -2.42
C ILE A 363 2.45 5.89 -1.53
N GLN A 364 2.26 7.13 -1.93
CA GLN A 364 1.40 8.10 -1.28
C GLN A 364 0.15 8.35 -2.10
N PHE A 365 -1.01 8.08 -1.52
CA PHE A 365 -2.31 8.33 -2.13
C PHE A 365 -2.85 9.68 -1.68
N ASP A 366 -2.95 10.62 -2.62
CA ASP A 366 -3.63 11.89 -2.43
C ASP A 366 -4.99 11.90 -3.11
N TYR A 367 -5.83 12.88 -2.81
CA TYR A 367 -7.23 12.92 -3.24
C TYR A 367 -7.97 11.60 -2.96
N VAL A 368 -7.59 10.91 -1.89
CA VAL A 368 -8.27 9.71 -1.37
C VAL A 368 -9.51 10.16 -0.59
N ARG A 369 -10.46 10.73 -1.33
CA ARG A 369 -11.68 11.35 -0.82
C ARG A 369 -12.71 11.59 -1.95
N PHE A 370 -13.93 11.87 -1.54
CA PHE A 370 -14.97 12.38 -2.43
C PHE A 370 -14.80 13.90 -2.66
N PRO A 371 -15.39 14.47 -3.72
CA PRO A 371 -15.40 15.91 -3.92
C PRO A 371 -16.14 16.60 -2.77
N ASP A 372 -15.54 17.63 -2.21
CA ASP A 372 -16.11 18.45 -1.16
C ASP A 372 -17.23 19.35 -1.69
N GLY A 373 -18.21 19.73 -0.83
CA GLY A 373 -19.32 20.59 -1.21
C GLY A 373 -20.39 19.97 -2.10
N THR A 374 -20.37 18.64 -2.33
CA THR A 374 -21.34 17.95 -3.22
C THR A 374 -22.48 17.24 -2.48
N ASN A 375 -22.54 17.35 -1.16
CA ASN A 375 -23.44 16.54 -0.33
C ASN A 375 -24.93 16.79 -0.59
N SER A 376 -25.34 18.04 -0.76
CA SER A 376 -26.73 18.39 -1.11
C SER A 376 -27.08 17.88 -2.50
N LEU A 377 -26.18 17.99 -3.46
CA LEU A 377 -26.38 17.53 -4.82
C LEU A 377 -26.60 16.01 -4.90
N GLU A 378 -25.84 15.25 -4.13
CA GLU A 378 -26.00 13.79 -4.00
C GLU A 378 -27.34 13.45 -3.34
N LYS A 379 -27.66 14.09 -2.19
CA LYS A 379 -28.92 13.88 -1.45
C LYS A 379 -30.15 14.19 -2.29
N ASP A 380 -30.09 15.27 -3.06
CA ASP A 380 -31.21 15.75 -3.88
C ASP A 380 -31.29 15.03 -5.26
N GLY A 381 -30.41 14.01 -5.48
CA GLY A 381 -30.36 13.23 -6.71
C GLY A 381 -29.95 14.03 -7.95
N VAL A 382 -29.23 15.15 -7.76
CA VAL A 382 -28.70 15.96 -8.86
C VAL A 382 -27.49 15.27 -9.49
N ILE A 383 -26.71 14.55 -8.67
CA ILE A 383 -25.53 13.77 -9.09
C ILE A 383 -25.64 12.32 -8.63
N ASP A 384 -25.04 11.43 -9.41
CA ASP A 384 -24.90 10.01 -9.13
C ASP A 384 -23.43 9.70 -8.82
N MET A 385 -23.13 9.32 -7.58
CA MET A 385 -21.81 8.94 -7.10
C MET A 385 -21.42 7.49 -7.47
N LYS A 386 -22.25 6.74 -8.19
CA LYS A 386 -22.03 5.33 -8.59
C LYS A 386 -21.83 4.38 -7.41
N ASN A 387 -22.60 4.55 -6.35
CA ASN A 387 -22.53 3.71 -5.14
C ASN A 387 -23.24 2.36 -5.33
N ASN A 388 -22.66 1.46 -6.09
CA ASN A 388 -23.23 0.16 -6.43
C ASN A 388 -23.26 -0.82 -5.25
N TYR A 389 -22.45 -0.58 -4.21
CA TYR A 389 -22.35 -1.45 -3.05
C TYR A 389 -23.18 -0.97 -1.84
N ASN A 390 -23.83 0.18 -1.96
CA ASN A 390 -24.61 0.81 -0.89
C ASN A 390 -23.83 0.95 0.42
N ILE A 391 -22.60 1.45 0.33
CA ILE A 391 -21.69 1.68 1.46
C ILE A 391 -21.51 3.18 1.71
N SER A 392 -21.12 3.55 2.92
CA SER A 392 -20.81 4.95 3.22
C SER A 392 -19.47 5.40 2.60
N LYS A 393 -19.27 6.73 2.49
CA LYS A 393 -18.04 7.30 1.95
C LYS A 393 -16.81 6.86 2.74
N ILE A 394 -16.89 6.87 4.07
CA ILE A 394 -15.75 6.43 4.92
C ILE A 394 -15.47 4.93 4.78
N GLN A 395 -16.49 4.09 4.53
CA GLN A 395 -16.28 2.66 4.25
C GLN A 395 -15.57 2.46 2.92
N ALA A 396 -15.96 3.20 1.87
CA ALA A 396 -15.28 3.12 0.56
C ALA A 396 -13.80 3.50 0.68
N ILE A 397 -13.49 4.60 1.35
CA ILE A 397 -12.10 5.05 1.55
C ILE A 397 -11.30 4.05 2.38
N GLN A 398 -11.85 3.56 3.50
CA GLN A 398 -11.14 2.56 4.31
C GLN A 398 -10.88 1.27 3.52
N THR A 399 -11.88 0.77 2.80
CA THR A 399 -11.75 -0.49 2.03
C THR A 399 -10.74 -0.33 0.89
N PHE A 400 -10.75 0.79 0.17
CA PHE A 400 -9.73 1.08 -0.85
C PHE A 400 -8.31 1.05 -0.26
N LEU A 401 -8.11 1.73 0.87
CA LEU A 401 -6.79 1.77 1.51
C LEU A 401 -6.36 0.40 2.05
N MET A 402 -7.30 -0.40 2.59
CA MET A 402 -7.02 -1.78 3.00
C MET A 402 -6.57 -2.63 1.81
N TYR A 403 -7.34 -2.60 0.72
CA TYR A 403 -7.02 -3.30 -0.52
C TYR A 403 -5.65 -2.91 -1.08
N ALA A 404 -5.37 -1.62 -1.17
CA ALA A 404 -4.10 -1.12 -1.70
C ALA A 404 -2.92 -1.47 -0.77
N THR A 405 -3.08 -1.31 0.55
CA THR A 405 -2.03 -1.59 1.53
C THR A 405 -1.67 -3.09 1.53
N ASP A 406 -2.66 -3.98 1.51
CA ASP A 406 -2.40 -5.42 1.52
C ASP A 406 -1.58 -5.87 0.30
N ILE A 407 -1.84 -5.30 -0.87
CA ILE A 407 -1.12 -5.65 -2.10
C ILE A 407 0.28 -5.00 -2.14
N LEU A 408 0.39 -3.73 -1.73
CA LEU A 408 1.67 -3.03 -1.74
C LEU A 408 2.65 -3.56 -0.68
N HIS A 409 2.15 -4.01 0.48
CA HIS A 409 2.98 -4.69 1.49
C HIS A 409 3.60 -6.00 0.97
N GLN A 410 2.91 -6.75 0.09
CA GLN A 410 3.50 -7.92 -0.59
C GLN A 410 4.67 -7.56 -1.52
N LYS A 411 4.78 -6.28 -1.90
CA LYS A 411 5.91 -5.72 -2.67
C LYS A 411 6.97 -5.05 -1.79
N GLU A 412 6.87 -5.20 -0.47
CA GLU A 412 7.74 -4.54 0.52
C GLU A 412 7.76 -2.99 0.38
N VAL A 413 6.63 -2.37 0.03
CA VAL A 413 6.48 -0.93 -0.17
C VAL A 413 5.53 -0.34 0.85
N TYR A 414 5.93 0.76 1.50
CA TYR A 414 5.11 1.48 2.46
C TYR A 414 3.97 2.22 1.77
N VAL A 415 2.90 2.43 2.53
CA VAL A 415 1.70 3.15 2.04
C VAL A 415 1.43 4.36 2.92
N SER A 416 1.27 5.51 2.28
CA SER A 416 0.80 6.73 2.95
C SER A 416 -0.48 7.28 2.29
N ALA A 417 -1.23 8.05 3.07
CA ALA A 417 -2.45 8.71 2.58
C ALA A 417 -2.49 10.17 3.02
N ASP A 418 -2.76 11.06 2.06
CA ASP A 418 -2.93 12.48 2.31
C ASP A 418 -4.36 12.77 2.78
N VAL A 419 -4.49 13.50 3.88
CA VAL A 419 -5.77 13.87 4.47
C VAL A 419 -5.81 15.36 4.78
N PHE A 420 -7.00 15.96 4.71
CA PHE A 420 -7.14 17.32 5.17
C PHE A 420 -6.84 17.46 6.67
N GLY A 421 -6.27 18.60 7.07
CA GLY A 421 -5.95 18.89 8.47
C GLY A 421 -7.18 18.78 9.40
N GLU A 422 -8.36 19.13 8.90
CA GLU A 422 -9.63 18.99 9.65
C GLU A 422 -10.03 17.55 9.96
N SER A 423 -9.48 16.54 9.26
CA SER A 423 -9.74 15.13 9.57
C SER A 423 -9.27 14.72 10.97
N ALA A 424 -8.40 15.50 11.60
CA ALA A 424 -8.00 15.33 12.99
C ALA A 424 -9.08 15.72 14.02
N HIS A 425 -10.22 16.27 13.60
CA HIS A 425 -11.36 16.53 14.48
C HIS A 425 -12.14 15.25 14.79
N THR A 426 -13.06 15.36 15.74
CA THR A 426 -13.84 14.21 16.24
C THR A 426 -15.02 13.82 15.35
N TYR A 427 -15.41 14.65 14.42
CA TYR A 427 -16.54 14.37 13.53
C TYR A 427 -16.12 13.58 12.28
N VAL A 428 -17.09 12.88 11.70
CA VAL A 428 -16.94 12.26 10.37
C VAL A 428 -17.19 13.33 9.33
N ASN A 429 -16.19 13.61 8.49
CA ASN A 429 -16.36 14.60 7.44
C ASN A 429 -17.16 14.06 6.23
N SER A 430 -17.72 14.96 5.47
CA SER A 430 -18.66 14.65 4.40
C SER A 430 -18.02 14.12 3.12
N TYR A 431 -16.69 14.23 2.99
CA TYR A 431 -15.93 13.76 1.83
C TYR A 431 -15.21 12.41 2.09
N GLY A 432 -15.51 11.76 3.21
CA GLY A 432 -15.12 10.37 3.46
C GLY A 432 -13.75 10.16 4.11
N GLN A 433 -13.05 11.21 4.56
CA GLN A 433 -11.83 11.06 5.34
C GLN A 433 -12.15 11.03 6.84
N TYR A 434 -11.95 9.89 7.46
CA TYR A 434 -12.05 9.72 8.90
C TYR A 434 -10.70 9.25 9.46
N TRP A 435 -10.09 10.06 10.33
CA TRP A 435 -8.73 9.86 10.82
C TRP A 435 -8.47 8.44 11.32
N GLY A 436 -9.34 7.95 12.21
CA GLY A 436 -9.18 6.63 12.82
C GLY A 436 -9.17 5.49 11.81
N ALA A 437 -10.03 5.56 10.80
CA ALA A 437 -10.12 4.54 9.75
C ALA A 437 -8.87 4.51 8.87
N ILE A 438 -8.36 5.69 8.51
CA ILE A 438 -7.20 5.82 7.61
C ILE A 438 -5.93 5.45 8.37
N SER A 439 -5.70 6.05 9.54
CA SER A 439 -4.48 5.82 10.32
C SER A 439 -4.34 4.38 10.82
N ASN A 440 -5.43 3.67 11.10
CA ASN A 440 -5.35 2.25 11.47
C ASN A 440 -4.86 1.37 10.31
N VAL A 441 -5.03 1.80 9.06
CA VAL A 441 -4.74 1.00 7.86
C VAL A 441 -3.35 1.30 7.30
N VAL A 442 -3.07 2.55 6.94
CA VAL A 442 -1.82 2.93 6.25
C VAL A 442 -0.61 2.99 7.19
N ASP A 443 0.59 2.94 6.64
CA ASP A 443 1.83 3.07 7.43
C ASP A 443 2.08 4.50 7.87
N VAL A 444 1.72 5.46 7.03
CA VAL A 444 1.91 6.89 7.26
C VAL A 444 0.62 7.64 6.96
N ILE A 445 0.18 8.48 7.91
CA ILE A 445 -0.89 9.46 7.67
C ILE A 445 -0.27 10.85 7.48
N SER A 446 -0.59 11.47 6.34
CA SER A 446 0.01 12.71 5.86
C SER A 446 -1.02 13.82 5.84
N ALA A 447 -1.23 14.46 6.97
CA ALA A 447 -2.19 15.55 7.06
C ALA A 447 -1.67 16.85 6.40
N MET A 448 -2.60 17.67 5.93
CA MET A 448 -2.37 18.96 5.23
C MET A 448 -2.92 20.15 6.03
N PRO A 449 -2.44 20.42 7.26
CA PRO A 449 -2.90 21.55 8.06
C PRO A 449 -2.21 22.87 7.63
N TYR A 450 -2.31 23.22 6.34
CA TYR A 450 -1.71 24.45 5.83
C TYR A 450 -2.30 25.67 6.52
N PRO A 451 -1.49 26.56 7.11
CA PRO A 451 -1.99 27.69 7.87
C PRO A 451 -2.96 28.59 7.12
N ASP A 452 -2.81 28.77 5.82
CA ASP A 452 -3.73 29.60 5.02
C ASP A 452 -5.08 28.93 4.71
N HIS A 453 -5.25 27.64 5.02
CA HIS A 453 -6.53 26.95 4.89
C HIS A 453 -7.46 27.21 6.09
N PHE A 454 -6.94 27.74 7.18
CA PHE A 454 -7.72 28.01 8.40
C PHE A 454 -8.22 29.45 8.45
N ASN A 455 -9.27 29.66 9.27
CA ASN A 455 -9.88 30.96 9.46
C ASN A 455 -9.44 31.60 10.79
N ILE A 456 -9.73 32.89 10.95
CA ILE A 456 -9.56 33.61 12.20
C ILE A 456 -10.35 32.89 13.32
N ASN A 457 -9.82 32.91 14.53
CA ASN A 457 -10.41 32.30 15.73
C ASN A 457 -10.51 30.75 15.72
N GLN A 458 -9.82 30.07 14.78
CA GLN A 458 -9.69 28.62 14.86
C GLN A 458 -8.58 28.21 15.84
N TYR A 459 -8.73 27.07 16.48
CA TYR A 459 -7.78 26.49 17.46
C TYR A 459 -7.47 27.42 18.64
N GLY A 460 -8.39 28.36 18.99
CA GLY A 460 -8.18 29.33 20.07
C GLY A 460 -7.11 30.37 19.76
N ILE A 461 -6.89 30.65 18.48
CA ILE A 461 -5.94 31.68 18.00
C ILE A 461 -6.76 32.87 17.58
N GLU A 462 -6.66 33.98 18.34
CA GLU A 462 -7.45 35.20 18.12
C GLU A 462 -7.00 36.00 16.90
N GLU A 463 -5.67 35.99 16.62
CA GLU A 463 -5.08 36.57 15.42
C GLU A 463 -5.35 35.72 14.16
N PRO A 464 -5.14 36.24 12.95
CA PRO A 464 -5.19 35.45 11.73
C PRO A 464 -4.24 34.26 11.82
N VAL A 465 -4.78 33.02 11.76
CA VAL A 465 -4.06 31.76 12.09
C VAL A 465 -2.80 31.61 11.27
N TRP A 466 -2.84 32.05 10.00
CA TRP A 466 -1.70 31.96 9.08
C TRP A 466 -0.54 32.92 9.41
N THR A 467 -0.71 33.85 10.36
CA THR A 467 0.38 34.69 10.86
C THR A 467 1.20 34.02 11.94
N ASN A 468 0.65 32.98 12.60
CA ASN A 468 1.28 32.29 13.72
C ASN A 468 1.30 30.75 13.49
N PRO A 469 2.09 30.28 12.52
CA PRO A 469 2.09 28.86 12.13
C PRO A 469 2.61 27.92 13.24
N TYR A 470 3.49 28.42 14.15
CA TYR A 470 3.92 27.63 15.30
C TYR A 470 2.73 27.29 16.21
N LYS A 471 1.97 28.28 16.64
CA LYS A 471 0.84 28.10 17.57
C LYS A 471 -0.25 27.21 16.95
N LEU A 472 -0.51 27.42 15.65
CA LEU A 472 -1.45 26.60 14.91
C LEU A 472 -1.04 25.13 14.93
N LEU A 473 0.18 24.83 14.44
CA LEU A 473 0.61 23.45 14.26
C LEU A 473 0.88 22.73 15.59
N TYR A 474 1.33 23.45 16.61
CA TYR A 474 1.42 22.95 17.98
C TYR A 474 0.05 22.52 18.52
N THR A 475 -0.95 23.42 18.46
CA THR A 475 -2.29 23.14 18.97
C THR A 475 -2.97 22.03 18.16
N TRP A 476 -2.89 22.11 16.83
CA TRP A 476 -3.43 21.10 15.93
C TRP A 476 -2.82 19.71 16.21
N SER A 477 -1.50 19.61 16.30
CA SER A 477 -0.83 18.34 16.58
C SER A 477 -1.22 17.79 17.95
N LYS A 478 -1.00 18.57 19.01
CA LYS A 478 -1.14 18.13 20.39
C LYS A 478 -2.60 17.85 20.78
N ASP A 479 -3.49 18.78 20.48
CA ASP A 479 -4.84 18.77 20.99
C ASP A 479 -5.85 18.05 20.08
N PHE A 480 -5.49 17.84 18.81
CA PHE A 480 -6.35 17.16 17.85
C PHE A 480 -5.71 15.89 17.29
N ALA A 481 -4.65 15.98 16.51
CA ALA A 481 -4.09 14.85 15.79
C ALA A 481 -3.57 13.74 16.74
N MET A 482 -2.77 14.10 17.75
CA MET A 482 -2.25 13.11 18.71
C MET A 482 -3.35 12.47 19.57
N LYS A 483 -4.42 13.22 19.88
CA LYS A 483 -5.60 12.63 20.55
C LYS A 483 -6.30 11.62 19.66
N ARG A 484 -6.40 11.87 18.36
CA ARG A 484 -6.95 10.87 17.41
C ARG A 484 -6.05 9.65 17.30
N GLN A 485 -4.74 9.85 17.26
CA GLN A 485 -3.78 8.72 17.23
C GLN A 485 -3.91 7.81 18.45
N SER A 486 -4.14 8.37 19.64
CA SER A 486 -4.29 7.57 20.88
C SER A 486 -5.57 6.73 20.94
N GLU A 487 -6.56 6.98 20.06
CA GLU A 487 -7.80 6.22 19.96
C GLU A 487 -7.68 5.01 19.04
N ILE A 488 -6.53 4.79 18.40
CA ILE A 488 -6.36 3.82 17.31
C ILE A 488 -5.49 2.66 17.79
N PRO A 489 -5.87 1.40 17.54
CA PRO A 489 -5.10 0.23 17.96
C PRO A 489 -3.70 0.18 17.36
N THR A 490 -3.58 0.48 16.06
CA THR A 490 -2.31 0.49 15.32
C THR A 490 -2.16 1.79 14.54
N PRO A 491 -1.82 2.91 15.22
CA PRO A 491 -1.74 4.22 14.58
C PRO A 491 -0.59 4.28 13.57
N ALA A 492 -0.84 4.94 12.45
CA ALA A 492 0.17 5.25 11.44
C ALA A 492 1.22 6.25 11.97
N ILE A 493 2.39 6.26 11.39
CA ILE A 493 3.35 7.35 11.57
C ILE A 493 2.72 8.64 11.07
N MET A 494 2.77 9.71 11.87
CA MET A 494 2.25 11.01 11.47
C MET A 494 3.37 11.81 10.81
N ARG A 495 3.25 12.03 9.48
CA ARG A 495 4.17 12.82 8.66
C ARG A 495 3.38 13.89 7.95
N THR A 496 3.52 15.13 8.39
CA THR A 496 2.63 16.22 8.05
C THR A 496 3.18 17.04 6.88
N TRP A 497 2.32 17.46 5.98
CA TRP A 497 2.63 18.47 5.00
C TRP A 497 2.74 19.86 5.65
N ILE A 498 3.75 20.62 5.28
CA ILE A 498 3.93 22.02 5.70
C ILE A 498 3.85 22.96 4.50
N GLN A 499 3.34 24.16 4.75
CA GLN A 499 3.17 25.18 3.73
C GLN A 499 4.52 25.82 3.36
N ALA A 500 4.92 25.69 2.09
CA ALA A 500 6.14 26.28 1.53
C ALA A 500 5.83 27.26 0.39
N TYR A 501 4.78 28.05 0.55
CA TYR A 501 4.35 29.10 -0.37
C TYR A 501 3.76 30.27 0.44
N ASN A 502 3.80 31.49 -0.12
CA ASN A 502 3.31 32.69 0.55
C ASN A 502 1.79 32.75 0.53
N THR A 503 1.17 33.16 1.62
CA THR A 503 -0.27 33.37 1.65
C THR A 503 -0.69 34.66 0.98
N THR A 504 -1.83 34.60 0.27
CA THR A 504 -2.46 35.79 -0.32
C THR A 504 -3.58 36.36 0.56
N LYS A 505 -3.87 35.74 1.70
CA LYS A 505 -4.84 36.23 2.68
C LYS A 505 -4.35 37.55 3.32
N THR A 506 -5.26 38.34 3.86
CA THR A 506 -4.95 39.61 4.53
C THR A 506 -4.89 39.41 6.06
N PRO A 507 -3.78 39.72 6.73
CA PRO A 507 -2.52 40.24 6.15
C PRO A 507 -1.77 39.17 5.36
N ALA A 508 -1.13 39.53 4.26
CA ALA A 508 -0.25 38.65 3.52
C ALA A 508 0.98 38.28 4.35
N VAL A 509 1.39 37.02 4.30
CA VAL A 509 2.56 36.51 5.04
C VAL A 509 3.50 35.82 4.08
N GLU A 510 4.77 36.18 4.15
CA GLU A 510 5.83 35.46 3.46
C GLU A 510 6.26 34.24 4.28
N TYR A 511 6.11 33.04 3.69
CA TYR A 511 6.53 31.79 4.31
C TYR A 511 8.01 31.51 3.99
N ASN A 512 8.86 32.33 4.61
CA ASN A 512 10.31 32.24 4.54
C ASN A 512 10.88 31.14 5.44
N ALA A 513 12.21 31.06 5.54
CA ALA A 513 12.94 30.11 6.37
C ALA A 513 12.48 30.10 7.84
N GLU A 514 12.16 31.25 8.42
CA GLU A 514 11.67 31.37 9.80
C GLU A 514 10.29 30.73 9.96
N LYS A 515 9.35 31.03 9.06
CA LYS A 515 8.00 30.43 9.08
C LYS A 515 7.99 28.93 8.83
N ILE A 516 8.97 28.41 8.09
CA ILE A 516 9.20 26.98 7.96
C ILE A 516 9.65 26.36 9.30
N LYS A 517 10.64 26.98 9.98
CA LYS A 517 11.09 26.54 11.31
C LYS A 517 9.95 26.58 12.35
N GLU A 518 9.13 27.62 12.33
CA GLU A 518 7.95 27.72 13.20
C GLU A 518 6.98 26.54 12.98
N GLN A 519 6.70 26.18 11.72
CA GLN A 519 5.84 25.02 11.41
C GLN A 519 6.44 23.72 11.94
N ILE A 520 7.71 23.46 11.63
CA ILE A 520 8.41 22.24 12.05
C ILE A 520 8.42 22.13 13.57
N LYS A 521 8.81 23.22 14.25
CA LYS A 521 8.84 23.25 15.71
C LYS A 521 7.46 23.06 16.33
N GLY A 522 6.42 23.65 15.76
CA GLY A 522 5.04 23.45 16.22
C GLY A 522 4.59 22.00 16.13
N LEU A 523 4.91 21.30 15.02
CA LEU A 523 4.63 19.89 14.84
C LEU A 523 5.36 19.03 15.87
N GLU A 524 6.67 19.24 16.05
CA GLU A 524 7.52 18.45 16.94
C GLU A 524 7.13 18.64 18.42
N ASP A 525 6.98 19.88 18.86
CA ASP A 525 6.54 20.21 20.22
C ASP A 525 5.13 19.68 20.50
N GLY A 526 4.28 19.54 19.46
CA GLY A 526 2.95 18.96 19.53
C GLY A 526 2.91 17.44 19.45
N GLY A 527 4.05 16.76 19.23
CA GLY A 527 4.18 15.30 19.21
C GLY A 527 4.15 14.65 17.82
N ALA A 528 4.10 15.44 16.73
CA ALA A 528 4.14 14.94 15.36
C ALA A 528 5.60 14.74 14.92
N VAL A 529 6.20 13.62 15.28
CA VAL A 529 7.66 13.39 15.17
C VAL A 529 8.11 12.57 13.95
N GLY A 530 7.20 12.02 13.14
CA GLY A 530 7.53 11.19 11.96
C GLY A 530 8.14 11.94 10.78
N GLY A 531 8.32 13.25 10.92
CA GLY A 531 8.87 14.13 9.89
C GLY A 531 7.82 14.99 9.20
N TYR A 532 8.21 15.57 8.07
CA TYR A 532 7.37 16.48 7.32
C TYR A 532 7.72 16.48 5.84
N MET A 533 6.81 17.01 5.03
CA MET A 533 6.97 17.20 3.59
C MET A 533 6.58 18.63 3.25
N THR A 534 7.33 19.29 2.37
CA THR A 534 7.01 20.68 1.97
C THR A 534 6.06 20.69 0.79
N TRP A 535 4.98 21.42 0.90
CA TRP A 535 4.08 21.67 -0.22
C TRP A 535 4.38 23.00 -0.90
N ASN A 536 4.83 22.90 -2.15
CA ASN A 536 4.90 24.01 -3.09
C ASN A 536 4.46 23.48 -4.46
N SER A 537 3.28 23.86 -4.91
CA SER A 537 2.63 23.27 -6.09
C SER A 537 3.46 23.36 -7.37
N VAL A 538 4.30 24.40 -7.50
CA VAL A 538 5.19 24.58 -8.65
C VAL A 538 6.62 24.12 -8.39
N SER A 539 6.88 23.50 -7.24
CA SER A 539 8.23 23.01 -6.85
C SER A 539 9.32 24.07 -7.03
N SER A 540 9.05 25.30 -6.59
CA SER A 540 9.91 26.47 -6.84
C SER A 540 11.32 26.29 -6.31
N LYS A 541 12.31 26.21 -7.21
CA LYS A 541 13.73 26.11 -6.85
C LYS A 541 14.22 27.27 -6.00
N SER A 542 13.74 28.50 -6.26
CA SER A 542 14.09 29.69 -5.45
C SER A 542 13.56 29.55 -4.03
N LYS A 543 12.31 29.13 -3.86
CA LYS A 543 11.72 28.89 -2.54
C LYS A 543 12.46 27.77 -1.81
N TYR A 544 12.75 26.66 -2.47
CA TYR A 544 13.46 25.56 -1.85
C TYR A 544 14.90 25.91 -1.45
N ARG A 545 15.65 26.73 -2.24
CA ARG A 545 16.95 27.27 -1.81
C ARG A 545 16.85 28.15 -0.58
N GLU A 546 15.80 28.98 -0.50
CA GLU A 546 15.53 29.83 0.65
C GLU A 546 15.30 29.04 1.94
N ILE A 547 14.57 27.92 1.86
CA ILE A 547 14.10 27.19 3.04
C ILE A 547 14.94 25.94 3.39
N ALA A 548 15.76 25.43 2.49
CA ALA A 548 16.47 24.15 2.65
C ALA A 548 17.26 24.04 3.98
N ASN A 549 17.96 25.10 4.36
CA ASN A 549 18.74 25.14 5.62
C ASN A 549 17.86 25.26 6.89
N SER A 550 16.55 25.33 6.71
CA SER A 550 15.58 25.39 7.81
C SER A 550 14.86 24.09 8.06
N MET A 551 15.12 23.09 7.20
CA MET A 551 14.47 21.78 7.17
C MET A 551 15.32 20.72 7.86
#